data_3b222dc1e08bc42aab2594b77c41d1a8
#
_entry.id   3b222dc1e08bc42aab2594b77c41d1a8
#
_cell.length_a   1.000
_cell.length_b   1.000
_cell.length_c   1.000
_cell.angle_alpha   90.00
_cell.angle_beta   90.00
_cell.angle_gamma   90.00
#
_symmetry.space_group_name_H-M   'P 1'
#
loop_
_entity.id
_entity.type
_entity.pdbx_description
1 polymer ?
#
loop_
_entity_poly.entity_id
_entity_poly.type
_entity_poly.pdbx_seq_one_letter_code
_entity_poly.pdbx_strand_id
1 'polypeptide(L)'
;MKYTPSINIAQTVFNPQSYIVTQNAKGVVGNIVDSFNAGVHSFNIIGSYGTGKSNFILALQDSLENKSGILVKNKGQFNGIGKIKFVNIVGDYASLQKILTDNLFPTTASDNLFENLKKFFKDAEKQGEFIFLVIDEFGKLLEYAAKNNPERELYLFQKFTEFINDANRDAILLTTLHQNFNSYARSLTESQRNEWTKVKGRFKEIVFNEPVEQLLYLASKRIERSPRKVVNNNFEKIYKLAISSKFTSPSISYETALSLYPMDLFAAQALTLSIQRYGQNERTLFSFLEATGQGSLQAFVEGKNTTYSLADVYDYDIYNFYSYLSEINADSAAWTSIRVSLERVEGLFDGDIATSAIALVKTIGMINLFGKAGVQLDKNALSVYARTALGINTPSEIIDLLTQHKIIRYATYKSQYILFEGTDVNIEGELLKAAGIVPRSKDVIEKL
;
A
#
# COMPACT_ATOMS: atom_id res chain seq x y z
N MET A 1 -4.03 -3.30 23.69
CA MET A 1 -4.66 -4.34 22.84
C MET A 1 -3.55 -5.18 22.23
N LYS A 2 -3.67 -6.51 22.20
CA LYS A 2 -2.71 -7.34 21.45
C LYS A 2 -2.96 -7.11 19.96
N TYR A 3 -1.92 -6.82 19.21
CA TYR A 3 -1.94 -6.77 17.77
C TYR A 3 -2.35 -8.16 17.24
N THR A 4 -3.33 -8.19 16.32
CA THR A 4 -3.70 -9.40 15.59
C THR A 4 -3.23 -9.17 14.15
N PRO A 5 -2.19 -9.87 13.69
CA PRO A 5 -1.56 -9.59 12.39
C PRO A 5 -2.50 -9.88 11.21
N SER A 6 -3.42 -10.81 11.37
CA SER A 6 -4.41 -11.20 10.35
C SER A 6 -5.81 -11.15 10.93
N ILE A 7 -6.74 -10.56 10.20
CA ILE A 7 -8.15 -10.47 10.55
C ILE A 7 -8.91 -11.48 9.71
N ASN A 8 -9.46 -12.50 10.37
CA ASN A 8 -10.40 -13.43 9.74
C ASN A 8 -11.82 -12.88 9.90
N ILE A 9 -12.41 -12.37 8.81
CA ILE A 9 -13.76 -11.76 8.84
C ILE A 9 -14.87 -12.73 9.30
N ALA A 10 -14.65 -14.04 9.18
CA ALA A 10 -15.64 -15.04 9.60
C ALA A 10 -15.60 -15.33 11.11
N GLN A 11 -14.49 -15.01 11.80
CA GLN A 11 -14.27 -15.35 13.21
C GLN A 11 -14.03 -14.14 14.11
N THR A 12 -13.62 -13.01 13.54
CA THR A 12 -13.23 -11.83 14.33
C THR A 12 -14.45 -11.06 14.82
N VAL A 13 -14.52 -10.84 16.14
CA VAL A 13 -15.50 -9.92 16.73
C VAL A 13 -14.99 -8.49 16.53
N PHE A 14 -15.76 -7.67 15.82
CA PHE A 14 -15.42 -6.29 15.54
C PHE A 14 -15.54 -5.42 16.81
N ASN A 15 -14.53 -4.55 17.00
CA ASN A 15 -14.56 -3.53 18.07
C ASN A 15 -14.64 -2.13 17.46
N PRO A 16 -15.81 -1.46 17.50
CA PRO A 16 -15.99 -0.14 16.93
C PRO A 16 -15.05 0.93 17.49
N GLN A 17 -14.66 0.82 18.77
CA GLN A 17 -13.77 1.79 19.42
C GLN A 17 -12.32 1.74 18.90
N SER A 18 -11.94 0.62 18.28
CA SER A 18 -10.60 0.47 17.70
C SER A 18 -10.51 0.89 16.23
N TYR A 19 -11.66 1.08 15.57
CA TYR A 19 -11.72 1.48 14.17
C TYR A 19 -11.72 3.00 14.03
N ILE A 20 -10.83 3.52 13.21
CA ILE A 20 -10.75 4.95 12.90
C ILE A 20 -11.34 5.15 11.51
N VAL A 21 -12.45 5.88 11.46
CA VAL A 21 -13.16 6.14 10.20
C VAL A 21 -12.40 7.19 9.39
N THR A 22 -11.97 6.80 8.20
CA THR A 22 -11.27 7.69 7.26
C THR A 22 -12.24 8.30 6.24
N GLN A 23 -11.83 9.38 5.58
CA GLN A 23 -12.62 9.96 4.47
C GLN A 23 -12.68 9.00 3.29
N ASN A 24 -11.60 8.25 3.05
CA ASN A 24 -11.58 7.21 2.02
C ASN A 24 -12.62 6.12 2.31
N ALA A 25 -12.67 5.59 3.55
CA ALA A 25 -13.66 4.59 3.95
C ALA A 25 -15.11 5.10 3.73
N LYS A 26 -15.40 6.36 4.08
CA LYS A 26 -16.71 6.99 3.81
C LYS A 26 -16.98 7.11 2.30
N GLY A 27 -15.99 7.51 1.51
CA GLY A 27 -16.10 7.59 0.06
C GLY A 27 -16.38 6.25 -0.59
N VAL A 28 -15.74 5.18 -0.10
CA VAL A 28 -15.99 3.80 -0.56
C VAL A 28 -17.41 3.36 -0.24
N VAL A 29 -17.91 3.64 0.96
CA VAL A 29 -19.33 3.37 1.30
C VAL A 29 -20.27 4.13 0.38
N GLY A 30 -20.06 5.43 0.18
CA GLY A 30 -20.86 6.23 -0.75
C GLY A 30 -20.88 5.63 -2.15
N ASN A 31 -19.72 5.22 -2.66
CA ASN A 31 -19.60 4.60 -3.99
C ASN A 31 -20.36 3.26 -4.08
N ILE A 32 -20.31 2.43 -3.02
CA ILE A 32 -21.09 1.19 -2.95
C ILE A 32 -22.59 1.51 -2.98
N VAL A 33 -23.05 2.46 -2.14
CA VAL A 33 -24.47 2.86 -2.04
C VAL A 33 -24.97 3.39 -3.38
N ASP A 34 -24.27 4.36 -3.98
CA ASP A 34 -24.66 4.99 -5.23
C ASP A 34 -24.71 3.98 -6.38
N SER A 35 -23.70 3.09 -6.45
CA SER A 35 -23.65 2.07 -7.50
C SER A 35 -24.73 1.00 -7.30
N PHE A 36 -25.01 0.59 -6.07
CA PHE A 36 -26.09 -0.34 -5.76
C PHE A 36 -27.45 0.25 -6.14
N ASN A 37 -27.72 1.50 -5.78
CA ASN A 37 -28.94 2.20 -6.14
C ASN A 37 -29.08 2.39 -7.67
N ALA A 38 -27.98 2.31 -8.42
CA ALA A 38 -27.93 2.28 -9.89
C ALA A 38 -28.02 0.86 -10.49
N GLY A 39 -28.23 -0.17 -9.66
CA GLY A 39 -28.41 -1.56 -10.11
C GLY A 39 -27.14 -2.41 -10.17
N VAL A 40 -26.05 -1.99 -9.52
CA VAL A 40 -24.82 -2.80 -9.42
C VAL A 40 -24.84 -3.62 -8.13
N HIS A 41 -24.72 -4.95 -8.26
CA HIS A 41 -24.78 -5.85 -7.10
C HIS A 41 -23.45 -6.52 -6.77
N SER A 42 -22.43 -6.44 -7.61
CA SER A 42 -21.13 -7.08 -7.40
C SER A 42 -19.98 -6.08 -7.37
N PHE A 43 -19.19 -6.10 -6.29
CA PHE A 43 -18.13 -5.15 -6.01
C PHE A 43 -16.81 -5.86 -5.71
N ASN A 44 -15.71 -5.37 -6.30
CA ASN A 44 -14.35 -5.72 -5.93
C ASN A 44 -13.70 -4.56 -5.18
N ILE A 45 -13.36 -4.75 -3.91
CA ILE A 45 -12.58 -3.80 -3.12
C ILE A 45 -11.09 -4.13 -3.31
N ILE A 46 -10.38 -3.25 -4.00
CA ILE A 46 -8.98 -3.46 -4.38
C ILE A 46 -8.07 -2.57 -3.53
N GLY A 47 -7.07 -3.15 -2.90
CA GLY A 47 -6.07 -2.40 -2.15
C GLY A 47 -4.96 -3.30 -1.65
N SER A 48 -3.74 -2.78 -1.50
CA SER A 48 -2.57 -3.54 -1.03
C SER A 48 -2.85 -4.29 0.29
N TYR A 49 -2.00 -5.24 0.65
CA TYR A 49 -2.06 -5.87 1.95
C TYR A 49 -1.94 -4.83 3.07
N GLY A 50 -2.63 -5.06 4.18
CA GLY A 50 -2.55 -4.17 5.35
C GLY A 50 -3.25 -2.81 5.22
N THR A 51 -3.93 -2.51 4.12
CA THR A 51 -4.70 -1.25 3.96
C THR A 51 -5.99 -1.20 4.79
N GLY A 52 -6.35 -2.29 5.47
CA GLY A 52 -7.53 -2.31 6.35
C GLY A 52 -8.83 -2.75 5.69
N LYS A 53 -8.80 -3.39 4.50
CA LYS A 53 -10.00 -3.86 3.79
C LYS A 53 -10.92 -4.76 4.64
N SER A 54 -10.33 -5.77 5.30
CA SER A 54 -11.11 -6.69 6.16
C SER A 54 -11.73 -5.97 7.36
N ASN A 55 -11.00 -5.03 7.98
CA ASN A 55 -11.53 -4.16 9.03
C ASN A 55 -12.66 -3.25 8.52
N PHE A 56 -12.51 -2.70 7.32
CA PHE A 56 -13.55 -1.90 6.68
C PHE A 56 -14.84 -2.71 6.47
N ILE A 57 -14.72 -3.95 6.00
CA ILE A 57 -15.87 -4.85 5.82
C ILE A 57 -16.56 -5.12 7.16
N LEU A 58 -15.82 -5.43 8.22
CA LEU A 58 -16.39 -5.63 9.55
C LEU A 58 -17.05 -4.36 10.11
N ALA A 59 -16.46 -3.18 9.85
CA ALA A 59 -17.05 -1.89 10.23
C ALA A 59 -18.33 -1.57 9.44
N LEU A 60 -18.36 -1.93 8.16
CA LEU A 60 -19.55 -1.81 7.31
C LEU A 60 -20.67 -2.74 7.79
N GLN A 61 -20.34 -4.00 8.08
CA GLN A 61 -21.26 -4.98 8.64
C GLN A 61 -21.85 -4.48 9.96
N ASP A 62 -21.02 -4.08 10.91
CA ASP A 62 -21.44 -3.57 12.22
C ASP A 62 -22.37 -2.36 12.08
N SER A 63 -22.05 -1.45 11.16
CA SER A 63 -22.88 -0.27 10.89
C SER A 63 -24.23 -0.62 10.25
N LEU A 64 -24.28 -1.57 9.33
CA LEU A 64 -25.50 -2.00 8.64
C LEU A 64 -26.39 -2.88 9.53
N GLU A 65 -25.80 -3.63 10.47
CA GLU A 65 -26.53 -4.34 11.51
C GLU A 65 -27.07 -3.40 12.64
N ASN A 66 -26.88 -2.08 12.48
CA ASN A 66 -27.28 -1.02 13.42
C ASN A 66 -26.64 -1.12 14.81
N LYS A 67 -25.42 -1.65 14.90
CA LYS A 67 -24.69 -1.76 16.18
C LYS A 67 -24.00 -0.45 16.57
N SER A 68 -23.15 0.10 15.70
CA SER A 68 -22.39 1.33 16.02
C SER A 68 -22.73 2.54 15.14
N GLY A 69 -23.14 2.32 13.90
CA GLY A 69 -23.42 3.39 12.93
C GLY A 69 -22.20 4.24 12.53
N ILE A 70 -20.97 3.72 12.71
CA ILE A 70 -19.74 4.49 12.49
C ILE A 70 -19.46 4.81 11.02
N LEU A 71 -19.85 3.93 10.09
CA LEU A 71 -19.71 4.14 8.64
C LEU A 71 -21.02 4.51 7.98
N VAL A 72 -22.12 3.85 8.35
CA VAL A 72 -23.46 4.05 7.80
C VAL A 72 -24.38 4.42 8.94
N LYS A 73 -24.84 5.67 8.96
CA LYS A 73 -25.75 6.16 10.01
C LYS A 73 -27.19 5.65 9.80
N ASN A 74 -27.59 5.45 8.56
CA ASN A 74 -28.93 5.01 8.21
C ASN A 74 -28.85 4.03 7.03
N LYS A 75 -29.30 2.80 7.23
CA LYS A 75 -29.37 1.77 6.17
C LYS A 75 -30.34 2.11 5.04
N GLY A 76 -31.27 3.06 5.27
CA GLY A 76 -32.14 3.60 4.24
C GLY A 76 -31.43 4.31 3.08
N GLN A 77 -30.10 4.51 3.16
CA GLN A 77 -29.29 4.94 2.03
C GLN A 77 -29.25 3.89 0.90
N PHE A 78 -29.40 2.61 1.25
CA PHE A 78 -29.59 1.53 0.28
C PHE A 78 -31.08 1.37 0.00
N ASN A 79 -31.51 1.61 -1.21
CA ASN A 79 -32.90 1.53 -1.60
C ASN A 79 -33.43 0.08 -1.50
N GLY A 80 -34.55 -0.12 -0.84
CA GLY A 80 -35.24 -1.41 -0.79
C GLY A 80 -34.66 -2.46 0.16
N ILE A 81 -33.59 -2.14 0.91
CA ILE A 81 -32.99 -3.11 1.84
C ILE A 81 -33.79 -3.25 3.14
N GLY A 82 -34.27 -4.48 3.42
CA GLY A 82 -34.96 -4.86 4.64
C GLY A 82 -34.02 -5.34 5.76
N LYS A 83 -34.26 -6.54 6.26
CA LYS A 83 -33.39 -7.21 7.24
C LYS A 83 -32.10 -7.68 6.55
N ILE A 84 -30.95 -7.23 7.02
CA ILE A 84 -29.65 -7.56 6.41
C ILE A 84 -29.09 -8.80 7.09
N LYS A 85 -28.53 -9.70 6.26
CA LYS A 85 -27.77 -10.86 6.71
C LYS A 85 -26.41 -10.90 6.01
N PHE A 86 -25.34 -10.81 6.80
CA PHE A 86 -23.99 -11.00 6.29
C PHE A 86 -23.61 -12.46 6.27
N VAL A 87 -22.97 -12.87 5.17
CA VAL A 87 -22.35 -14.19 5.00
C VAL A 87 -20.89 -13.95 4.64
N ASN A 88 -20.02 -14.11 5.63
CA ASN A 88 -18.59 -13.84 5.52
C ASN A 88 -17.84 -15.12 5.17
N ILE A 89 -17.16 -15.13 4.03
CA ILE A 89 -16.33 -16.23 3.55
C ILE A 89 -14.89 -15.70 3.43
N VAL A 90 -13.93 -16.51 3.88
CA VAL A 90 -12.50 -16.27 3.60
C VAL A 90 -12.09 -17.15 2.43
N GLY A 91 -11.61 -16.55 1.37
CA GLY A 91 -11.14 -17.26 0.18
C GLY A 91 -9.89 -18.09 0.47
N ASP A 92 -9.80 -19.22 -0.20
CA ASP A 92 -8.64 -20.10 -0.17
C ASP A 92 -8.24 -20.51 -1.59
N TYR A 93 -7.08 -21.14 -1.75
CA TYR A 93 -6.62 -21.65 -3.05
C TYR A 93 -7.44 -22.88 -3.45
N ALA A 94 -8.66 -22.64 -3.89
CA ALA A 94 -9.63 -23.68 -4.27
C ALA A 94 -10.62 -23.14 -5.32
N SER A 95 -11.38 -24.04 -5.95
CA SER A 95 -12.41 -23.65 -6.91
C SER A 95 -13.54 -22.85 -6.26
N LEU A 96 -14.15 -21.95 -7.03
CA LEU A 96 -15.33 -21.20 -6.59
C LEU A 96 -16.45 -22.14 -6.12
N GLN A 97 -16.69 -23.22 -6.84
CA GLN A 97 -17.71 -24.22 -6.48
C GLN A 97 -17.47 -24.78 -5.10
N LYS A 98 -16.21 -25.19 -4.80
CA LYS A 98 -15.86 -25.77 -3.50
C LYS A 98 -16.08 -24.76 -2.38
N ILE A 99 -15.55 -23.54 -2.53
CA ILE A 99 -15.66 -22.49 -1.50
C ILE A 99 -17.11 -22.14 -1.19
N LEU A 100 -17.96 -21.99 -2.21
CA LEU A 100 -19.38 -21.70 -1.99
C LEU A 100 -20.12 -22.90 -1.37
N THR A 101 -19.82 -24.12 -1.82
CA THR A 101 -20.47 -25.32 -1.26
C THR A 101 -20.12 -25.53 0.21
N ASP A 102 -18.84 -25.47 0.56
CA ASP A 102 -18.35 -25.70 1.93
C ASP A 102 -18.90 -24.66 2.93
N ASN A 103 -19.06 -23.40 2.50
CA ASN A 103 -19.49 -22.32 3.38
C ASN A 103 -21.02 -22.09 3.41
N LEU A 104 -21.73 -22.30 2.30
CA LEU A 104 -23.16 -22.03 2.22
C LEU A 104 -24.01 -23.30 2.38
N PHE A 105 -23.48 -24.47 2.02
CA PHE A 105 -24.25 -25.74 1.93
C PHE A 105 -23.54 -26.94 2.55
N PRO A 106 -23.00 -26.87 3.76
CA PRO A 106 -22.13 -27.92 4.33
C PRO A 106 -22.86 -29.29 4.51
N THR A 107 -24.18 -29.28 4.49
CA THR A 107 -25.01 -30.50 4.68
C THR A 107 -25.78 -30.94 3.43
N THR A 108 -25.58 -30.26 2.28
CA THR A 108 -26.40 -30.51 1.09
C THR A 108 -25.70 -31.52 0.16
N ALA A 109 -26.39 -32.55 -0.18
CA ALA A 109 -25.89 -33.68 -1.02
C ALA A 109 -25.97 -33.40 -2.55
N SER A 110 -26.44 -32.22 -2.99
CA SER A 110 -26.57 -31.91 -4.42
C SER A 110 -25.30 -31.38 -5.00
N ASP A 111 -24.80 -31.97 -6.08
CA ASP A 111 -23.64 -31.48 -6.85
C ASP A 111 -23.95 -30.24 -7.68
N ASN A 112 -25.22 -29.79 -7.76
CA ASN A 112 -25.65 -28.65 -8.55
C ASN A 112 -25.59 -27.34 -7.74
N LEU A 113 -24.46 -26.64 -7.82
CA LEU A 113 -24.22 -25.37 -7.15
C LEU A 113 -25.36 -24.35 -7.36
N PHE A 114 -25.84 -24.19 -8.60
CA PHE A 114 -26.82 -23.14 -8.91
C PHE A 114 -28.23 -23.46 -8.41
N GLU A 115 -28.59 -24.72 -8.30
CA GLU A 115 -29.84 -25.12 -7.62
C GLU A 115 -29.76 -24.81 -6.13
N ASN A 116 -28.66 -25.14 -5.50
CA ASN A 116 -28.42 -24.84 -4.09
C ASN A 116 -28.45 -23.32 -3.84
N LEU A 117 -27.79 -22.52 -4.68
CA LEU A 117 -27.82 -21.06 -4.60
C LEU A 117 -29.25 -20.53 -4.74
N LYS A 118 -30.02 -21.00 -5.75
CA LYS A 118 -31.43 -20.58 -5.92
C LYS A 118 -32.26 -20.87 -4.67
N LYS A 119 -32.08 -22.06 -4.09
CA LYS A 119 -32.79 -22.43 -2.85
C LYS A 119 -32.40 -21.52 -1.69
N PHE A 120 -31.11 -21.30 -1.49
CA PHE A 120 -30.57 -20.42 -0.42
C PHE A 120 -31.16 -19.00 -0.50
N PHE A 121 -31.12 -18.38 -1.67
CA PHE A 121 -31.63 -17.01 -1.85
C PHE A 121 -33.16 -16.96 -1.74
N LYS A 122 -33.88 -17.97 -2.24
CA LYS A 122 -35.34 -18.08 -2.09
C LYS A 122 -35.76 -18.23 -0.62
N ASP A 123 -34.99 -18.95 0.18
CA ASP A 123 -35.28 -19.11 1.60
C ASP A 123 -34.95 -17.84 2.39
N ALA A 124 -33.91 -17.07 1.99
CA ALA A 124 -33.62 -15.74 2.53
C ALA A 124 -34.75 -14.74 2.20
N GLU A 125 -35.22 -14.71 0.95
CA GLU A 125 -36.33 -13.86 0.50
C GLU A 125 -37.62 -14.13 1.33
N LYS A 126 -37.97 -15.39 1.59
CA LYS A 126 -39.12 -15.74 2.45
C LYS A 126 -38.99 -15.21 3.87
N GLN A 127 -37.77 -15.01 4.36
CA GLN A 127 -37.45 -14.45 5.67
C GLN A 127 -37.31 -12.92 5.65
N GLY A 128 -37.49 -12.30 4.50
CA GLY A 128 -37.28 -10.85 4.28
C GLY A 128 -35.84 -10.44 4.48
N GLU A 129 -34.89 -11.36 4.22
CA GLU A 129 -33.45 -11.14 4.41
C GLU A 129 -32.80 -10.67 3.10
N PHE A 130 -32.07 -9.56 3.17
CA PHE A 130 -31.16 -9.09 2.15
C PHE A 130 -29.74 -9.62 2.43
N ILE A 131 -29.12 -10.30 1.48
CA ILE A 131 -27.86 -11.00 1.68
C ILE A 131 -26.66 -10.12 1.27
N PHE A 132 -25.79 -9.81 2.22
CA PHE A 132 -24.43 -9.36 1.93
C PHE A 132 -23.50 -10.57 1.92
N LEU A 133 -23.17 -11.07 0.74
CA LEU A 133 -22.21 -12.13 0.56
C LEU A 133 -20.82 -11.52 0.42
N VAL A 134 -19.96 -11.81 1.37
CA VAL A 134 -18.60 -11.29 1.42
C VAL A 134 -17.60 -12.40 1.18
N ILE A 135 -16.69 -12.23 0.22
CA ILE A 135 -15.55 -13.14 0.00
C ILE A 135 -14.28 -12.34 0.16
N ASP A 136 -13.69 -12.40 1.35
CA ASP A 136 -12.37 -11.81 1.60
C ASP A 136 -11.27 -12.70 1.00
N GLU A 137 -10.14 -12.13 0.61
CA GLU A 137 -9.06 -12.84 -0.09
C GLU A 137 -9.50 -13.54 -1.40
N PHE A 138 -10.44 -12.95 -2.12
CA PHE A 138 -10.98 -13.49 -3.38
C PHE A 138 -9.90 -13.75 -4.44
N GLY A 139 -8.76 -13.06 -4.35
CA GLY A 139 -7.60 -13.27 -5.22
C GLY A 139 -7.08 -14.70 -5.23
N LYS A 140 -7.19 -15.45 -4.12
CA LYS A 140 -6.78 -16.86 -4.06
C LYS A 140 -7.63 -17.76 -4.96
N LEU A 141 -8.92 -17.47 -5.08
CA LEU A 141 -9.81 -18.18 -6.00
C LEU A 141 -9.45 -17.86 -7.45
N LEU A 142 -9.12 -16.60 -7.74
CA LEU A 142 -8.67 -16.16 -9.05
C LEU A 142 -7.34 -16.82 -9.45
N GLU A 143 -6.40 -16.94 -8.52
CA GLU A 143 -5.13 -17.66 -8.74
C GLU A 143 -5.35 -19.14 -9.01
N TYR A 144 -6.26 -19.78 -8.28
CA TYR A 144 -6.66 -21.15 -8.54
C TYR A 144 -7.24 -21.29 -9.94
N ALA A 145 -8.20 -20.43 -10.30
CA ALA A 145 -8.85 -20.45 -11.60
C ALA A 145 -7.87 -20.26 -12.77
N ALA A 146 -6.89 -19.37 -12.62
CA ALA A 146 -5.88 -19.13 -13.66
C ALA A 146 -4.95 -20.33 -13.89
N LYS A 147 -4.79 -21.24 -12.90
CA LYS A 147 -3.86 -22.37 -12.97
C LYS A 147 -4.56 -23.73 -13.13
N ASN A 148 -5.85 -23.83 -12.79
CA ASN A 148 -6.58 -25.09 -12.72
C ASN A 148 -7.86 -25.04 -13.58
N ASN A 149 -7.77 -25.50 -14.83
CA ASN A 149 -8.88 -25.51 -15.78
C ASN A 149 -9.57 -24.13 -15.93
N PRO A 150 -8.84 -23.12 -16.45
CA PRO A 150 -9.32 -21.73 -16.54
C PRO A 150 -10.69 -21.58 -17.21
N GLU A 151 -10.95 -22.35 -18.25
CA GLU A 151 -12.22 -22.26 -19.00
C GLU A 151 -13.42 -22.61 -18.14
N ARG A 152 -13.32 -23.71 -17.37
CA ARG A 152 -14.39 -24.13 -16.44
C ARG A 152 -14.58 -23.14 -15.31
N GLU A 153 -13.50 -22.73 -14.68
CA GLU A 153 -13.55 -21.82 -13.54
C GLU A 153 -14.07 -20.44 -13.94
N LEU A 154 -13.60 -19.89 -15.10
CA LEU A 154 -14.08 -18.60 -15.60
C LEU A 154 -15.59 -18.66 -15.95
N TYR A 155 -16.04 -19.76 -16.53
CA TYR A 155 -17.46 -19.96 -16.79
C TYR A 155 -18.28 -19.96 -15.46
N LEU A 156 -17.77 -20.60 -14.40
CA LEU A 156 -18.42 -20.61 -13.10
C LEU A 156 -18.47 -19.20 -12.49
N PHE A 157 -17.37 -18.43 -12.55
CA PHE A 157 -17.36 -17.04 -12.07
C PHE A 157 -18.35 -16.17 -12.85
N GLN A 158 -18.40 -16.34 -14.17
CA GLN A 158 -19.32 -15.60 -15.01
C GLN A 158 -20.78 -15.91 -14.61
N LYS A 159 -21.14 -17.18 -14.53
CA LYS A 159 -22.49 -17.62 -14.13
C LYS A 159 -22.86 -17.15 -12.71
N PHE A 160 -21.91 -17.21 -11.79
CA PHE A 160 -22.14 -16.80 -10.41
C PHE A 160 -22.38 -15.28 -10.33
N THR A 161 -21.57 -14.48 -11.00
CA THR A 161 -21.75 -13.02 -11.01
C THR A 161 -23.01 -12.59 -11.78
N GLU A 162 -23.37 -13.28 -12.87
CA GLU A 162 -24.66 -13.09 -13.55
C GLU A 162 -25.83 -13.38 -12.60
N PHE A 163 -25.72 -14.47 -11.83
CA PHE A 163 -26.74 -14.85 -10.86
C PHE A 163 -26.92 -13.80 -9.76
N ILE A 164 -25.84 -13.23 -9.26
CA ILE A 164 -25.89 -12.16 -8.23
C ILE A 164 -26.37 -10.83 -8.80
N ASN A 165 -25.95 -10.47 -10.02
CA ASN A 165 -26.30 -9.20 -10.68
C ASN A 165 -27.74 -9.21 -11.29
N ASP A 166 -28.54 -10.24 -11.06
CA ASP A 166 -29.96 -10.24 -11.41
C ASP A 166 -30.67 -9.13 -10.62
N ALA A 167 -31.34 -8.21 -11.32
CA ALA A 167 -32.00 -7.05 -10.73
C ALA A 167 -33.09 -7.41 -9.68
N ASN A 168 -33.61 -8.64 -9.73
CA ASN A 168 -34.60 -9.15 -8.76
C ASN A 168 -33.94 -9.84 -7.56
N ARG A 169 -32.61 -9.78 -7.44
CA ARG A 169 -31.89 -10.46 -6.37
C ARG A 169 -31.63 -9.53 -5.20
N ASP A 170 -32.18 -9.86 -4.04
CA ASP A 170 -31.91 -9.14 -2.79
C ASP A 170 -30.53 -9.52 -2.22
N ALA A 171 -29.48 -9.10 -2.96
CA ALA A 171 -28.11 -9.43 -2.60
C ALA A 171 -27.09 -8.39 -3.08
N ILE A 172 -26.01 -8.29 -2.31
CA ILE A 172 -24.74 -7.64 -2.72
C ILE A 172 -23.61 -8.68 -2.54
N LEU A 173 -22.72 -8.76 -3.54
CA LEU A 173 -21.46 -9.48 -3.46
C LEU A 173 -20.33 -8.48 -3.24
N LEU A 174 -19.64 -8.57 -2.12
CA LEU A 174 -18.42 -7.82 -1.84
C LEU A 174 -17.22 -8.78 -1.85
N THR A 175 -16.24 -8.50 -2.68
CA THR A 175 -15.00 -9.28 -2.73
C THR A 175 -13.81 -8.38 -2.44
N THR A 176 -12.71 -8.94 -1.91
CA THR A 176 -11.46 -8.18 -1.74
C THR A 176 -10.34 -8.74 -2.59
N LEU A 177 -9.56 -7.82 -3.14
CA LEU A 177 -8.36 -8.11 -3.90
C LEU A 177 -7.18 -7.30 -3.35
N HIS A 178 -5.98 -7.86 -3.38
CA HIS A 178 -4.75 -7.15 -3.00
C HIS A 178 -4.03 -6.53 -4.21
N GLN A 179 -4.41 -6.90 -5.42
CA GLN A 179 -3.94 -6.33 -6.68
C GLN A 179 -5.09 -6.24 -7.68
N ASN A 180 -4.87 -5.57 -8.81
CA ASN A 180 -5.93 -5.45 -9.83
C ASN A 180 -6.28 -6.83 -10.42
N PHE A 181 -7.51 -6.97 -10.89
CA PHE A 181 -8.06 -8.23 -11.40
C PHE A 181 -7.20 -8.83 -12.53
N ASN A 182 -6.64 -8.00 -13.40
CA ASN A 182 -5.82 -8.46 -14.53
C ASN A 182 -4.47 -9.02 -14.11
N SER A 183 -3.96 -8.68 -12.93
CA SER A 183 -2.69 -9.22 -12.43
C SER A 183 -2.72 -10.72 -12.19
N TYR A 184 -3.90 -11.29 -11.96
CA TYR A 184 -4.10 -12.73 -11.80
C TYR A 184 -4.15 -13.48 -13.14
N ALA A 185 -4.31 -12.77 -14.26
CA ALA A 185 -4.47 -13.32 -15.60
C ALA A 185 -3.15 -13.49 -16.39
N ARG A 186 -1.98 -13.25 -15.76
CA ARG A 186 -0.69 -13.21 -16.47
C ARG A 186 -0.32 -14.50 -17.17
N SER A 187 -0.68 -15.65 -16.60
CA SER A 187 -0.40 -16.98 -17.14
C SER A 187 -1.41 -17.47 -18.19
N LEU A 188 -2.49 -16.72 -18.43
CA LEU A 188 -3.56 -17.11 -19.33
C LEU A 188 -3.22 -16.85 -20.80
N THR A 189 -3.76 -17.67 -21.69
CA THR A 189 -3.75 -17.44 -23.13
C THR A 189 -4.59 -16.21 -23.52
N GLU A 190 -4.46 -15.71 -24.75
CA GLU A 190 -5.23 -14.56 -25.21
C GLU A 190 -6.75 -14.81 -25.16
N SER A 191 -7.20 -15.99 -25.61
CA SER A 191 -8.61 -16.39 -25.54
C SER A 191 -9.12 -16.40 -24.10
N GLN A 192 -8.37 -16.99 -23.18
CA GLN A 192 -8.73 -17.03 -21.74
C GLN A 192 -8.72 -15.64 -21.11
N ARG A 193 -7.82 -14.74 -21.52
CA ARG A 193 -7.82 -13.33 -21.07
C ARG A 193 -9.06 -12.57 -21.52
N ASN A 194 -9.60 -12.89 -22.70
CA ASN A 194 -10.85 -12.29 -23.16
C ASN A 194 -12.03 -12.72 -22.28
N GLU A 195 -12.13 -14.00 -21.91
CA GLU A 195 -13.14 -14.47 -20.96
C GLU A 195 -12.94 -13.86 -19.56
N TRP A 196 -11.69 -13.74 -19.11
CA TRP A 196 -11.33 -13.08 -17.87
C TRP A 196 -11.84 -11.64 -17.82
N THR A 197 -11.68 -10.91 -18.91
CA THR A 197 -12.16 -9.51 -19.04
C THR A 197 -13.67 -9.43 -18.94
N LYS A 198 -14.42 -10.43 -19.44
CA LYS A 198 -15.88 -10.50 -19.29
C LYS A 198 -16.29 -10.69 -17.83
N VAL A 199 -15.59 -11.58 -17.09
CA VAL A 199 -15.82 -11.77 -15.65
C VAL A 199 -15.52 -10.47 -14.89
N LYS A 200 -14.37 -9.85 -15.16
CA LYS A 200 -13.99 -8.57 -14.57
C LYS A 200 -15.06 -7.50 -14.78
N GLY A 201 -15.59 -7.40 -16.00
CA GLY A 201 -16.61 -6.40 -16.37
C GLY A 201 -17.93 -6.51 -15.61
N ARG A 202 -18.17 -7.61 -14.87
CA ARG A 202 -19.36 -7.79 -14.03
C ARG A 202 -19.21 -7.25 -12.62
N PHE A 203 -17.99 -6.87 -12.23
CA PHE A 203 -17.70 -6.26 -10.94
C PHE A 203 -17.48 -4.76 -11.10
N LYS A 204 -18.00 -4.00 -10.16
CA LYS A 204 -17.57 -2.63 -9.92
C LYS A 204 -16.30 -2.65 -9.09
N GLU A 205 -15.18 -2.26 -9.69
CA GLU A 205 -13.92 -2.12 -8.96
C GLU A 205 -13.91 -0.82 -8.15
N ILE A 206 -13.59 -0.93 -6.87
CA ILE A 206 -13.47 0.20 -5.94
C ILE A 206 -12.09 0.11 -5.29
N VAL A 207 -11.27 1.14 -5.49
CA VAL A 207 -9.93 1.21 -4.90
C VAL A 207 -10.04 1.62 -3.44
N PHE A 208 -9.46 0.79 -2.55
CA PHE A 208 -9.35 1.01 -1.12
C PHE A 208 -7.89 1.21 -0.74
N ASN A 209 -7.36 2.37 -1.09
CA ASN A 209 -6.01 2.78 -0.71
C ASN A 209 -6.09 4.06 0.12
N GLU A 210 -5.59 3.97 1.35
CA GLU A 210 -5.47 5.16 2.18
C GLU A 210 -4.29 6.00 1.68
N PRO A 211 -4.47 7.32 1.50
CA PRO A 211 -3.35 8.22 1.26
C PRO A 211 -2.31 8.12 2.36
N VAL A 212 -1.04 8.36 2.04
CA VAL A 212 0.07 8.29 3.02
C VAL A 212 -0.21 9.17 4.23
N GLU A 213 -0.72 10.36 4.01
CA GLU A 213 -1.08 11.31 5.06
C GLU A 213 -2.11 10.74 6.04
N GLN A 214 -3.07 9.97 5.53
CA GLN A 214 -4.08 9.32 6.36
C GLN A 214 -3.49 8.14 7.14
N LEU A 215 -2.61 7.36 6.53
CA LEU A 215 -1.90 6.28 7.23
C LEU A 215 -1.00 6.82 8.33
N LEU A 216 -0.30 7.93 8.11
CA LEU A 216 0.50 8.61 9.13
C LEU A 216 -0.36 9.13 10.28
N TYR A 217 -1.54 9.67 9.97
CA TYR A 217 -2.50 10.06 11.01
C TYR A 217 -2.98 8.84 11.81
N LEU A 218 -3.31 7.73 11.16
CA LEU A 218 -3.69 6.48 11.84
C LEU A 218 -2.55 5.93 12.73
N ALA A 219 -1.31 5.97 12.21
CA ALA A 219 -0.12 5.58 12.95
C ALA A 219 0.08 6.46 14.20
N SER A 220 -0.05 7.78 14.07
CA SER A 220 0.08 8.72 15.19
C SER A 220 -0.91 8.40 16.29
N LYS A 221 -2.16 8.12 15.96
CA LYS A 221 -3.20 7.74 16.94
C LYS A 221 -2.93 6.41 17.65
N ARG A 222 -2.18 5.52 17.02
CA ARG A 222 -1.77 4.27 17.66
C ARG A 222 -0.59 4.43 18.61
N ILE A 223 0.38 5.27 18.26
CA ILE A 223 1.55 5.54 19.07
C ILE A 223 1.21 6.41 20.30
N GLU A 224 0.27 7.34 20.20
CA GLU A 224 -0.18 8.22 21.32
C GLU A 224 -0.56 7.46 22.61
N ARG A 225 -0.87 6.19 22.51
CA ARG A 225 -1.20 5.34 23.67
C ARG A 225 0.01 5.03 24.58
N SER A 226 1.21 5.36 24.14
CA SER A 226 2.44 5.26 24.93
C SER A 226 3.06 6.64 25.04
N PRO A 227 2.85 7.39 26.14
CA PRO A 227 3.38 8.75 26.29
C PRO A 227 4.92 8.71 26.29
N ARG A 228 5.52 9.20 25.22
CA ARG A 228 6.98 9.32 25.06
C ARG A 228 7.36 10.79 25.20
N LYS A 229 8.32 11.09 26.06
CA LYS A 229 8.87 12.44 26.16
C LYS A 229 9.73 12.72 24.93
N VAL A 230 9.33 13.68 24.12
CA VAL A 230 10.19 14.25 23.08
C VAL A 230 11.17 15.20 23.77
N VAL A 231 12.44 14.88 23.70
CA VAL A 231 13.50 15.63 24.42
C VAL A 231 14.32 16.51 23.46
N ASN A 232 14.01 16.53 22.14
CA ASN A 232 14.97 17.06 21.17
C ASN A 232 14.43 18.18 20.26
N ASN A 233 15.00 19.39 20.39
CA ASN A 233 14.76 20.53 19.47
C ASN A 233 15.08 20.23 17.99
N ASN A 234 15.80 19.16 17.71
CA ASN A 234 16.13 18.74 16.34
C ASN A 234 14.89 18.20 15.60
N PHE A 235 13.90 17.64 16.31
CA PHE A 235 12.71 17.08 15.69
C PHE A 235 11.90 18.14 14.92
N GLU A 236 11.75 19.34 15.49
CA GLU A 236 11.08 20.47 14.82
C GLU A 236 11.83 20.90 13.54
N LYS A 237 13.16 20.89 13.57
CA LYS A 237 13.97 21.22 12.39
C LYS A 237 13.77 20.20 11.27
N ILE A 238 13.73 18.91 11.63
CA ILE A 238 13.47 17.82 10.65
C ILE A 238 12.05 17.94 10.08
N TYR A 239 11.04 18.23 10.91
CA TYR A 239 9.68 18.46 10.44
C TYR A 239 9.61 19.61 9.43
N LYS A 240 10.17 20.79 9.78
CA LYS A 240 10.20 21.95 8.88
C LYS A 240 10.91 21.63 7.58
N LEU A 241 12.00 20.87 7.65
CA LEU A 241 12.75 20.44 6.47
C LEU A 241 11.91 19.50 5.59
N ALA A 242 11.19 18.52 6.17
CA ALA A 242 10.34 17.58 5.41
C ALA A 242 9.24 18.31 4.62
N ILE A 243 8.66 19.35 5.21
CA ILE A 243 7.64 20.18 4.54
C ILE A 243 8.26 21.08 3.48
N SER A 244 9.33 21.84 3.82
CA SER A 244 9.96 22.80 2.92
C SER A 244 10.61 22.12 1.70
N SER A 245 11.16 20.92 1.88
CA SER A 245 11.72 20.12 0.79
C SER A 245 10.65 19.48 -0.10
N LYS A 246 9.37 19.58 0.24
CA LYS A 246 8.24 18.93 -0.45
C LYS A 246 8.29 17.40 -0.41
N PHE A 247 9.10 16.81 0.48
CA PHE A 247 9.11 15.36 0.67
C PHE A 247 7.79 14.89 1.24
N THR A 248 7.24 15.65 2.18
CA THR A 248 5.97 15.37 2.85
C THR A 248 4.94 16.47 2.56
N SER A 249 3.67 16.10 2.56
CA SER A 249 2.56 17.05 2.38
C SER A 249 2.47 18.06 3.53
N PRO A 250 2.25 19.36 3.25
CA PRO A 250 1.99 20.37 4.29
C PRO A 250 0.69 20.14 5.07
N SER A 251 -0.16 19.20 4.66
CA SER A 251 -1.39 18.82 5.37
C SER A 251 -1.12 18.07 6.66
N ILE A 252 0.10 17.52 6.86
CA ILE A 252 0.49 16.85 8.09
C ILE A 252 0.87 17.90 9.12
N SER A 253 0.12 17.95 10.22
CA SER A 253 0.41 18.88 11.31
C SER A 253 1.65 18.47 12.09
N TYR A 254 2.29 19.45 12.77
CA TYR A 254 3.42 19.18 13.66
C TYR A 254 3.04 18.24 14.81
N GLU A 255 1.82 18.32 15.32
CA GLU A 255 1.30 17.43 16.36
C GLU A 255 1.24 15.97 15.88
N THR A 256 0.76 15.75 14.65
CA THR A 256 0.77 14.42 14.05
C THR A 256 2.19 13.89 13.89
N ALA A 257 3.12 14.71 13.40
CA ALA A 257 4.52 14.34 13.27
C ALA A 257 5.16 14.02 14.64
N LEU A 258 4.87 14.83 15.67
CA LEU A 258 5.35 14.64 17.01
C LEU A 258 4.85 13.34 17.66
N SER A 259 3.61 12.95 17.37
CA SER A 259 3.02 11.68 17.82
C SER A 259 3.64 10.46 17.15
N LEU A 260 4.37 10.63 16.04
CA LEU A 260 5.12 9.56 15.37
C LEU A 260 6.51 9.32 15.99
N TYR A 261 6.97 10.19 16.92
CA TYR A 261 8.26 10.02 17.55
C TYR A 261 8.41 8.60 18.16
N PRO A 262 9.57 7.91 18.02
CA PRO A 262 10.88 8.42 17.59
C PRO A 262 11.13 8.44 16.07
N MET A 263 10.17 8.09 15.23
CA MET A 263 10.34 8.23 13.77
C MET A 263 10.34 9.71 13.39
N ASP A 264 11.30 10.12 12.58
CA ASP A 264 11.20 11.39 11.91
C ASP A 264 10.19 11.34 10.74
N LEU A 265 9.76 12.50 10.26
CA LEU A 265 8.70 12.57 9.25
C LEU A 265 9.14 12.05 7.87
N PHE A 266 10.44 12.13 7.53
CA PHE A 266 10.98 11.50 6.32
C PHE A 266 10.92 9.97 6.42
N ALA A 267 11.39 9.44 7.55
CA ALA A 267 11.35 8.01 7.82
C ALA A 267 9.92 7.47 7.85
N ALA A 268 9.01 8.15 8.52
CA ALA A 268 7.61 7.76 8.62
C ALA A 268 6.93 7.69 7.25
N GLN A 269 7.18 8.68 6.38
CA GLN A 269 6.65 8.68 5.03
C GLN A 269 7.27 7.60 4.14
N ALA A 270 8.60 7.48 4.13
CA ALA A 270 9.30 6.48 3.33
C ALA A 270 8.89 5.05 3.74
N LEU A 271 8.84 4.76 5.04
CA LEU A 271 8.38 3.48 5.57
C LEU A 271 6.94 3.16 5.17
N THR A 272 6.04 4.16 5.26
CA THR A 272 4.65 3.97 4.85
C THR A 272 4.55 3.62 3.36
N LEU A 273 5.29 4.33 2.51
CA LEU A 273 5.35 4.07 1.07
C LEU A 273 5.99 2.72 0.76
N SER A 274 7.07 2.36 1.46
CA SER A 274 7.76 1.08 1.33
C SER A 274 6.80 -0.08 1.64
N ILE A 275 6.11 -0.02 2.78
CA ILE A 275 5.14 -1.04 3.18
C ILE A 275 3.95 -1.11 2.20
N GLN A 276 3.46 0.02 1.69
CA GLN A 276 2.42 0.01 0.66
C GLN A 276 2.89 -0.64 -0.65
N ARG A 277 4.17 -0.48 -0.99
CA ARG A 277 4.75 -0.94 -2.26
C ARG A 277 5.24 -2.39 -2.20
N TYR A 278 5.86 -2.79 -1.08
CA TYR A 278 6.55 -4.08 -0.91
C TYR A 278 5.92 -4.98 0.15
N GLY A 279 5.10 -4.42 1.05
CA GLY A 279 4.49 -5.18 2.14
C GLY A 279 3.59 -6.30 1.62
N GLN A 280 3.87 -7.53 2.06
CA GLN A 280 3.09 -8.72 1.76
C GLN A 280 2.60 -9.35 3.06
N ASN A 281 1.43 -9.97 3.00
CA ASN A 281 0.84 -10.69 4.13
C ASN A 281 0.69 -9.82 5.40
N GLU A 282 1.35 -10.22 6.48
CA GLU A 282 1.22 -9.60 7.81
C GLU A 282 2.12 -8.37 8.02
N ARG A 283 2.98 -8.01 7.05
CA ARG A 283 3.91 -6.90 7.15
C ARG A 283 3.22 -5.60 6.80
N THR A 284 2.66 -4.97 7.80
CA THR A 284 1.91 -3.71 7.70
C THR A 284 2.58 -2.62 8.53
N LEU A 285 2.20 -1.36 8.30
CA LEU A 285 2.65 -0.25 9.15
C LEU A 285 2.34 -0.52 10.63
N PHE A 286 1.20 -1.12 10.91
CA PHE A 286 0.81 -1.44 12.29
C PHE A 286 1.64 -2.58 12.90
N SER A 287 2.04 -3.59 12.11
CA SER A 287 2.96 -4.62 12.60
C SER A 287 4.33 -4.05 12.94
N PHE A 288 4.85 -3.11 12.15
CA PHE A 288 6.07 -2.37 12.48
C PHE A 288 5.96 -1.60 13.81
N LEU A 289 4.83 -0.94 14.04
CA LEU A 289 4.61 -0.11 15.23
C LEU A 289 4.44 -0.90 16.53
N GLU A 290 3.83 -2.08 16.45
CA GLU A 290 3.34 -2.85 17.62
C GLU A 290 4.14 -4.13 17.88
N ALA A 291 4.90 -4.64 16.90
CA ALA A 291 5.72 -5.83 17.10
C ALA A 291 6.93 -5.56 18.00
N THR A 292 7.38 -6.60 18.71
CA THR A 292 8.58 -6.58 19.55
C THR A 292 9.80 -7.23 18.86
N GLY A 293 9.65 -7.64 17.60
CA GLY A 293 10.70 -8.30 16.83
C GLY A 293 11.81 -7.36 16.34
N GLN A 294 12.90 -7.95 15.87
CA GLN A 294 14.03 -7.22 15.31
C GLN A 294 13.60 -6.30 14.15
N GLY A 295 14.06 -5.05 14.18
CA GLY A 295 13.72 -4.03 13.19
C GLY A 295 12.39 -3.32 13.43
N SER A 296 11.60 -3.69 14.46
CA SER A 296 10.39 -2.98 14.85
C SER A 296 10.68 -1.64 15.54
N LEU A 297 9.68 -0.77 15.60
CA LEU A 297 9.81 0.50 16.33
C LEU A 297 10.06 0.29 17.83
N GLN A 298 9.48 -0.76 18.41
CA GLN A 298 9.66 -1.10 19.82
C GLN A 298 11.13 -1.46 20.12
N ALA A 299 11.73 -2.34 19.29
CA ALA A 299 13.13 -2.73 19.44
C ALA A 299 14.09 -1.53 19.29
N PHE A 300 13.79 -0.61 18.38
CA PHE A 300 14.56 0.62 18.21
C PHE A 300 14.54 1.51 19.47
N VAL A 301 13.39 1.67 20.09
CA VAL A 301 13.23 2.53 21.29
C VAL A 301 13.98 1.99 22.50
N GLU A 302 14.05 0.68 22.64
CA GLU A 302 14.76 0.03 23.74
C GLU A 302 16.28 0.20 23.66
N GLY A 303 16.81 0.38 22.43
CA GLY A 303 18.27 0.38 22.17
C GLY A 303 18.94 1.73 21.87
N LYS A 304 18.19 2.80 21.56
CA LYS A 304 18.78 4.06 21.05
C LYS A 304 18.06 5.31 21.54
N ASN A 305 18.85 6.37 21.81
CA ASN A 305 18.37 7.73 22.14
C ASN A 305 18.26 8.67 20.92
N THR A 306 18.28 8.15 19.70
CA THR A 306 18.24 8.90 18.44
C THR A 306 16.88 8.79 17.76
N THR A 307 16.62 9.61 16.75
CA THR A 307 15.43 9.47 15.88
C THR A 307 15.57 8.28 14.95
N TYR A 308 14.47 7.58 14.69
CA TYR A 308 14.38 6.58 13.62
C TYR A 308 14.38 7.32 12.28
N SER A 309 15.43 7.13 11.50
CA SER A 309 15.78 7.92 10.31
C SER A 309 15.51 7.15 9.00
N LEU A 310 15.73 7.80 7.86
CA LEU A 310 15.70 7.13 6.55
C LEU A 310 16.72 6.00 6.41
N ALA A 311 17.87 6.09 7.07
CA ALA A 311 18.87 5.02 7.07
C ALA A 311 18.33 3.77 7.81
N ASP A 312 17.59 3.96 8.90
CA ASP A 312 16.94 2.85 9.62
C ASP A 312 15.80 2.22 8.81
N VAL A 313 15.08 3.02 8.01
CA VAL A 313 14.05 2.51 7.07
C VAL A 313 14.70 1.63 6.01
N TYR A 314 15.84 2.02 5.43
CA TYR A 314 16.59 1.19 4.50
C TYR A 314 16.93 -0.17 5.11
N ASP A 315 17.47 -0.19 6.33
CA ASP A 315 17.83 -1.42 7.02
C ASP A 315 16.61 -2.30 7.31
N TYR A 316 15.49 -1.68 7.70
CA TYR A 316 14.21 -2.38 7.85
C TYR A 316 13.73 -3.02 6.54
N ASP A 317 13.79 -2.28 5.43
CA ASP A 317 13.32 -2.76 4.13
C ASP A 317 14.17 -3.93 3.63
N ILE A 318 15.50 -3.83 3.73
CA ILE A 318 16.42 -4.93 3.38
C ILE A 318 16.15 -6.16 4.24
N TYR A 319 15.96 -6.00 5.54
CA TYR A 319 15.70 -7.13 6.43
C TYR A 319 14.35 -7.82 6.14
N ASN A 320 13.31 -7.03 5.87
CA ASN A 320 11.96 -7.55 5.78
C ASN A 320 11.50 -7.90 4.35
N PHE A 321 12.03 -7.23 3.34
CA PHE A 321 11.58 -7.36 1.94
C PHE A 321 12.66 -7.88 0.99
N TYR A 322 13.78 -8.39 1.50
CA TYR A 322 14.93 -8.81 0.68
C TYR A 322 14.55 -9.70 -0.51
N SER A 323 13.73 -10.73 -0.28
CA SER A 323 13.30 -11.63 -1.35
C SER A 323 12.59 -10.91 -2.49
N TYR A 324 11.70 -9.98 -2.16
CA TYR A 324 10.97 -9.18 -3.15
C TYR A 324 11.87 -8.17 -3.85
N LEU A 325 12.77 -7.53 -3.09
CA LEU A 325 13.68 -6.50 -3.63
C LEU A 325 14.76 -7.11 -4.53
N SER A 326 15.09 -8.39 -4.34
CA SER A 326 16.04 -9.14 -5.19
C SER A 326 15.39 -9.66 -6.49
N GLU A 327 14.07 -9.69 -6.59
CA GLU A 327 13.37 -10.05 -7.82
C GLU A 327 13.34 -8.87 -8.81
N ILE A 328 13.10 -9.16 -10.10
CA ILE A 328 12.94 -8.12 -11.13
C ILE A 328 11.60 -7.41 -10.91
N ASN A 329 11.65 -6.21 -10.38
CA ASN A 329 10.50 -5.34 -10.16
C ASN A 329 10.81 -3.90 -10.66
N ALA A 330 9.81 -3.01 -10.59
CA ALA A 330 9.95 -1.64 -11.10
C ALA A 330 11.06 -0.83 -10.39
N ASP A 331 11.40 -1.16 -9.15
CA ASP A 331 12.37 -0.43 -8.32
C ASP A 331 13.74 -1.14 -8.23
N SER A 332 13.91 -2.29 -8.90
CA SER A 332 15.15 -3.11 -8.77
C SER A 332 16.41 -2.37 -9.19
N ALA A 333 16.33 -1.48 -10.19
CA ALA A 333 17.46 -0.64 -10.60
C ALA A 333 17.88 0.33 -9.48
N ALA A 334 16.91 0.98 -8.82
CA ALA A 334 17.18 1.90 -7.72
C ALA A 334 17.78 1.20 -6.50
N TRP A 335 17.25 0.01 -6.13
CA TRP A 335 17.83 -0.81 -5.04
C TRP A 335 19.25 -1.27 -5.37
N THR A 336 19.50 -1.67 -6.62
CA THR A 336 20.85 -2.03 -7.09
C THR A 336 21.80 -0.85 -7.00
N SER A 337 21.35 0.36 -7.40
CA SER A 337 22.16 1.58 -7.31
C SER A 337 22.56 1.89 -5.86
N ILE A 338 21.64 1.72 -4.90
CA ILE A 338 21.97 1.90 -3.47
C ILE A 338 23.02 0.89 -3.03
N ARG A 339 22.84 -0.39 -3.34
CA ARG A 339 23.77 -1.45 -2.96
C ARG A 339 25.17 -1.20 -3.53
N VAL A 340 25.29 -0.93 -4.82
CA VAL A 340 26.58 -0.65 -5.48
C VAL A 340 27.25 0.58 -4.86
N SER A 341 26.47 1.62 -4.53
CA SER A 341 27.01 2.82 -3.86
C SER A 341 27.54 2.52 -2.46
N LEU A 342 26.87 1.63 -1.70
CA LEU A 342 27.33 1.18 -0.38
C LEU A 342 28.60 0.36 -0.47
N GLU A 343 28.68 -0.61 -1.40
CA GLU A 343 29.90 -1.40 -1.67
C GLU A 343 31.11 -0.50 -2.00
N ARG A 344 30.88 0.57 -2.75
CA ARG A 344 31.94 1.56 -3.07
C ARG A 344 32.35 2.37 -1.85
N VAL A 345 31.42 2.77 -0.97
CA VAL A 345 31.75 3.45 0.29
C VAL A 345 32.62 2.56 1.18
N GLU A 346 32.22 1.30 1.35
CA GLU A 346 32.95 0.31 2.16
C GLU A 346 34.35 0.03 1.62
N GLY A 347 34.53 0.10 0.31
CA GLY A 347 35.86 -0.08 -0.32
C GLY A 347 36.75 1.16 -0.29
N LEU A 348 36.22 2.36 -0.01
CA LEU A 348 36.97 3.62 -0.09
C LEU A 348 37.20 4.29 1.27
N PHE A 349 36.39 4.03 2.27
CA PHE A 349 36.40 4.73 3.55
C PHE A 349 36.39 3.76 4.73
N ASP A 350 36.97 4.17 5.84
CA ASP A 350 37.03 3.43 7.09
C ASP A 350 36.52 4.26 8.28
N GLY A 351 36.20 3.59 9.40
CA GLY A 351 35.86 4.20 10.68
C GLY A 351 34.61 5.08 10.62
N ASP A 352 34.68 6.24 11.27
CA ASP A 352 33.54 7.18 11.39
C ASP A 352 33.13 7.79 10.06
N ILE A 353 34.10 7.95 9.14
CA ILE A 353 33.83 8.45 7.80
C ILE A 353 32.98 7.44 7.02
N ALA A 354 33.36 6.16 7.04
CA ALA A 354 32.60 5.11 6.41
C ALA A 354 31.18 5.02 6.98
N THR A 355 31.05 5.03 8.31
CA THR A 355 29.75 4.99 8.99
C THR A 355 28.84 6.15 8.57
N SER A 356 29.38 7.37 8.55
CA SER A 356 28.67 8.58 8.14
C SER A 356 28.28 8.55 6.66
N ALA A 357 29.20 8.10 5.80
CA ALA A 357 28.99 7.98 4.36
C ALA A 357 27.92 6.92 4.03
N ILE A 358 27.94 5.76 4.68
CA ILE A 358 26.91 4.71 4.58
C ILE A 358 25.53 5.27 4.93
N ALA A 359 25.41 5.97 6.07
CA ALA A 359 24.14 6.56 6.50
C ALA A 359 23.60 7.59 5.49
N LEU A 360 24.49 8.42 4.91
CA LEU A 360 24.13 9.40 3.87
C LEU A 360 23.71 8.73 2.56
N VAL A 361 24.42 7.70 2.10
CA VAL A 361 24.08 6.95 0.88
C VAL A 361 22.73 6.27 1.03
N LYS A 362 22.47 5.59 2.15
CA LYS A 362 21.15 5.04 2.48
C LYS A 362 20.07 6.12 2.41
N THR A 363 20.30 7.26 3.06
CA THR A 363 19.36 8.39 3.09
C THR A 363 19.06 8.93 1.69
N ILE A 364 20.09 9.21 0.88
CA ILE A 364 19.92 9.70 -0.49
C ILE A 364 19.18 8.67 -1.34
N GLY A 365 19.53 7.40 -1.22
CA GLY A 365 18.85 6.32 -1.92
C GLY A 365 17.36 6.25 -1.59
N MET A 366 17.00 6.32 -0.31
CA MET A 366 15.61 6.31 0.13
C MET A 366 14.83 7.56 -0.34
N ILE A 367 15.48 8.73 -0.36
CA ILE A 367 14.87 9.94 -0.92
C ILE A 367 14.64 9.79 -2.42
N ASN A 368 15.58 9.22 -3.16
CA ASN A 368 15.44 9.01 -4.59
C ASN A 368 14.34 8.00 -4.92
N LEU A 369 14.16 6.99 -4.06
CA LEU A 369 13.19 5.91 -4.25
C LEU A 369 11.75 6.31 -3.88
N PHE A 370 11.58 7.05 -2.78
CA PHE A 370 10.27 7.39 -2.22
C PHE A 370 9.89 8.86 -2.33
N GLY A 371 10.81 9.72 -2.76
CA GLY A 371 10.53 11.13 -2.99
C GLY A 371 9.53 11.34 -4.13
N LYS A 372 8.56 12.21 -3.92
CA LYS A 372 7.63 12.64 -4.98
C LYS A 372 8.36 13.54 -6.00
N ALA A 373 7.81 13.67 -7.19
CA ALA A 373 8.29 14.64 -8.17
C ALA A 373 8.28 16.06 -7.55
N GLY A 374 9.40 16.78 -7.68
CA GLY A 374 9.55 18.13 -7.13
C GLY A 374 10.11 18.22 -5.72
N VAL A 375 10.55 17.10 -5.13
CA VAL A 375 11.36 17.12 -3.89
C VAL A 375 12.64 17.91 -4.14
N GLN A 376 12.97 18.83 -3.21
CA GLN A 376 14.14 19.68 -3.28
C GLN A 376 15.01 19.44 -2.04
N LEU A 377 16.17 18.86 -2.25
CA LEU A 377 17.16 18.59 -1.20
C LEU A 377 18.56 18.94 -1.71
N ASP A 378 18.89 20.21 -1.57
CA ASP A 378 20.23 20.73 -1.85
C ASP A 378 21.24 20.33 -0.77
N LYS A 379 22.49 20.75 -0.92
CA LYS A 379 23.58 20.44 0.02
C LYS A 379 23.26 20.91 1.44
N ASN A 380 22.64 22.10 1.57
CA ASN A 380 22.30 22.65 2.88
C ASN A 380 21.20 21.84 3.55
N ALA A 381 20.11 21.55 2.84
CA ALA A 381 19.01 20.74 3.32
C ALA A 381 19.46 19.32 3.75
N LEU A 382 20.29 18.67 2.90
CA LEU A 382 20.86 17.36 3.21
C LEU A 382 21.80 17.43 4.42
N SER A 383 22.61 18.49 4.54
CA SER A 383 23.50 18.69 5.70
C SER A 383 22.71 18.92 7.00
N VAL A 384 21.57 19.64 6.94
CA VAL A 384 20.68 19.82 8.10
C VAL A 384 20.12 18.46 8.52
N TYR A 385 19.61 17.67 7.60
CA TYR A 385 19.07 16.33 7.90
C TYR A 385 20.16 15.42 8.49
N ALA A 386 21.34 15.36 7.86
CA ALA A 386 22.46 14.54 8.30
C ALA A 386 22.90 14.88 9.73
N ARG A 387 22.95 16.17 10.07
CA ARG A 387 23.30 16.61 11.43
C ARG A 387 22.23 16.31 12.45
N THR A 388 20.95 16.52 12.09
CA THR A 388 19.84 16.46 13.06
C THR A 388 19.26 15.05 13.24
N ALA A 389 19.18 14.24 12.16
CA ALA A 389 18.61 12.90 12.19
C ALA A 389 19.69 11.81 12.31
N LEU A 390 20.81 11.96 11.59
CA LEU A 390 21.87 10.94 11.55
C LEU A 390 22.99 11.18 12.59
N GLY A 391 23.03 12.37 13.23
CA GLY A 391 24.06 12.73 14.19
C GLY A 391 25.45 12.96 13.61
N ILE A 392 25.55 13.24 12.29
CA ILE A 392 26.82 13.49 11.62
C ILE A 392 27.33 14.91 11.95
N ASN A 393 28.53 15.02 12.50
CA ASN A 393 29.09 16.30 12.92
C ASN A 393 29.54 17.18 11.74
N THR A 394 30.15 16.59 10.72
CA THR A 394 30.72 17.29 9.55
C THR A 394 30.03 16.86 8.23
N PRO A 395 28.70 17.02 8.09
CA PRO A 395 27.96 16.46 6.97
C PRO A 395 28.39 17.04 5.61
N SER A 396 28.79 18.32 5.57
CA SER A 396 29.24 18.97 4.32
C SER A 396 30.53 18.33 3.78
N GLU A 397 31.46 17.96 4.65
CA GLU A 397 32.70 17.29 4.27
C GLU A 397 32.42 15.89 3.71
N ILE A 398 31.52 15.13 4.36
CA ILE A 398 31.14 13.81 3.87
C ILE A 398 30.43 13.89 2.51
N ILE A 399 29.53 14.88 2.32
CA ILE A 399 28.87 15.12 1.02
C ILE A 399 29.89 15.46 -0.07
N ASP A 400 30.91 16.28 0.26
CA ASP A 400 31.98 16.63 -0.69
C ASP A 400 32.84 15.42 -1.04
N LEU A 401 33.21 14.59 -0.06
CA LEU A 401 33.95 13.36 -0.29
C LEU A 401 33.15 12.38 -1.18
N LEU A 402 31.87 12.16 -0.88
CA LEU A 402 31.01 11.31 -1.71
C LEU A 402 30.87 11.83 -3.13
N THR A 403 30.83 13.16 -3.30
CA THR A 403 30.73 13.80 -4.63
C THR A 403 32.06 13.67 -5.37
N GLN A 404 33.19 13.93 -4.70
CA GLN A 404 34.54 13.81 -5.27
C GLN A 404 34.83 12.38 -5.77
N HIS A 405 34.40 11.38 -5.00
CA HIS A 405 34.54 9.96 -5.36
C HIS A 405 33.44 9.47 -6.31
N LYS A 406 32.61 10.36 -6.83
CA LYS A 406 31.52 10.04 -7.78
C LYS A 406 30.58 8.94 -7.26
N ILE A 407 30.30 8.93 -5.96
CA ILE A 407 29.30 8.06 -5.35
C ILE A 407 27.92 8.72 -5.42
N ILE A 408 27.89 10.05 -5.24
CA ILE A 408 26.71 10.89 -5.40
C ILE A 408 26.99 12.04 -6.35
N ARG A 409 25.94 12.62 -6.92
CA ARG A 409 26.00 13.87 -7.67
C ARG A 409 24.78 14.73 -7.44
N TYR A 410 24.93 16.03 -7.56
CA TYR A 410 23.78 16.94 -7.56
C TYR A 410 23.14 16.98 -8.95
N ALA A 411 21.86 16.62 -9.04
CA ALA A 411 21.08 16.68 -10.26
C ALA A 411 20.27 17.98 -10.30
N THR A 412 20.76 18.95 -11.07
CA THR A 412 20.15 20.30 -11.17
C THR A 412 18.70 20.24 -11.65
N TYR A 413 18.40 19.37 -12.60
CA TYR A 413 17.04 19.15 -13.13
C TYR A 413 16.04 18.57 -12.11
N LYS A 414 16.55 17.90 -11.06
CA LYS A 414 15.75 17.37 -9.94
C LYS A 414 15.85 18.24 -8.68
N SER A 415 16.79 19.19 -8.64
CA SER A 415 17.13 19.98 -7.45
C SER A 415 17.46 19.14 -6.21
N GLN A 416 18.11 17.99 -6.39
CA GLN A 416 18.49 17.08 -5.31
C GLN A 416 19.73 16.26 -5.63
N TYR A 417 20.35 15.70 -4.56
CA TYR A 417 21.41 14.71 -4.73
C TYR A 417 20.82 13.37 -5.17
N ILE A 418 21.53 12.72 -6.09
CA ILE A 418 21.21 11.36 -6.56
C ILE A 418 22.45 10.48 -6.46
N LEU A 419 22.24 9.18 -6.38
CA LEU A 419 23.30 8.20 -6.48
C LEU A 419 23.87 8.23 -7.90
N PHE A 420 25.17 8.02 -8.02
CA PHE A 420 25.86 8.06 -9.31
C PHE A 420 25.74 6.71 -10.01
N GLU A 421 24.92 6.65 -11.03
CA GLU A 421 24.77 5.46 -11.88
C GLU A 421 25.77 5.55 -13.05
N GLY A 422 26.93 5.12 -12.79
CA GLY A 422 28.01 4.55 -13.58
C GLY A 422 28.23 4.87 -15.08
N THR A 423 27.96 6.08 -15.57
CA THR A 423 28.55 6.54 -16.85
C THR A 423 29.39 7.78 -16.60
N ASP A 424 30.68 7.74 -16.97
CA ASP A 424 31.57 8.90 -16.97
C ASP A 424 31.19 9.95 -18.04
N VAL A 425 30.12 9.72 -18.77
CA VAL A 425 29.62 10.63 -19.80
C VAL A 425 28.87 11.77 -19.13
N ASN A 426 29.42 12.96 -19.21
CA ASN A 426 28.68 14.19 -18.89
C ASN A 426 27.60 14.41 -19.95
N ILE A 427 26.41 13.79 -19.71
CA ILE A 427 25.27 13.84 -20.64
C ILE A 427 24.88 15.30 -20.94
N GLU A 428 24.94 16.20 -19.96
CA GLU A 428 24.66 17.63 -20.17
C GLU A 428 25.71 18.28 -21.09
N GLY A 429 26.99 17.96 -20.89
CA GLY A 429 28.05 18.39 -21.74
C GLY A 429 27.98 17.82 -23.15
N GLU A 430 27.60 16.55 -23.28
CA GLU A 430 27.39 15.90 -24.59
C GLU A 430 26.12 16.41 -25.29
N LEU A 431 25.06 16.71 -24.57
CA LEU A 431 23.84 17.35 -25.10
C LEU A 431 24.13 18.77 -25.57
N LEU A 432 24.95 19.56 -24.83
CA LEU A 432 25.37 20.87 -25.25
C LEU A 432 26.27 20.83 -26.52
N LYS A 433 27.17 19.86 -26.59
CA LYS A 433 27.96 19.59 -27.80
C LYS A 433 27.07 19.19 -28.97
N ALA A 434 26.16 18.27 -28.75
CA ALA A 434 25.19 17.82 -29.77
C ALA A 434 24.28 18.96 -30.22
N ALA A 435 23.81 19.81 -29.30
CA ALA A 435 23.00 20.99 -29.62
C ALA A 435 23.79 22.06 -30.43
N GLY A 436 25.12 22.06 -30.29
CA GLY A 436 26.02 22.92 -31.14
C GLY A 436 26.30 22.32 -32.51
N ILE A 437 26.18 21.00 -32.66
CA ILE A 437 26.44 20.27 -33.92
C ILE A 437 25.17 20.13 -34.77
N VAL A 438 24.02 19.93 -34.09
CA VAL A 438 22.73 19.86 -34.78
C VAL A 438 22.27 21.25 -35.13
N PRO A 439 22.27 21.64 -36.44
CA PRO A 439 21.76 22.95 -36.82
C PRO A 439 20.32 23.05 -36.33
N ARG A 440 20.00 24.18 -35.68
CA ARG A 440 18.62 24.55 -35.35
C ARG A 440 17.89 24.76 -36.68
N SER A 441 17.52 23.71 -37.33
CA SER A 441 16.82 23.81 -38.61
C SER A 441 15.35 24.14 -38.33
N LYS A 442 15.03 25.44 -38.47
CA LYS A 442 13.67 25.85 -38.81
C LYS A 442 13.16 25.09 -40.05
N ASP A 443 14.07 24.57 -40.87
CA ASP A 443 13.80 23.93 -42.15
C ASP A 443 13.30 22.48 -42.05
N VAL A 444 13.34 21.84 -40.87
CA VAL A 444 12.79 20.48 -40.69
C VAL A 444 11.30 20.52 -40.35
N ILE A 445 10.81 21.59 -39.75
CA ILE A 445 9.39 21.76 -39.39
C ILE A 445 8.55 22.16 -40.63
N GLU A 446 9.16 22.80 -41.64
CA GLU A 446 8.45 23.14 -42.88
C GLU A 446 8.38 22.00 -43.92
N LYS A 447 9.01 20.86 -43.65
CA LYS A 447 9.01 19.67 -44.53
C LYS A 447 8.23 18.46 -44.00
N LEU A 448 7.58 18.59 -42.85
CA LEU A 448 6.60 17.64 -42.30
C LEU A 448 5.22 18.27 -42.31
#